data_d9939657e4aa2aec3cc42ee5448e0c3b
#
_entry.id   d9939657e4aa2aec3cc42ee5448e0c3b
#
_cell.length_a   1.000
_cell.length_b   1.000
_cell.length_c   1.000
_cell.angle_alpha   90.00
_cell.angle_beta   90.00
_cell.angle_gamma   90.00
#
_symmetry.space_group_name_H-M   'P 1'
#
loop_
_entity.id
_entity.type
_entity.pdbx_description
1 polymer ?
#
loop_
_entity_poly.entity_id
_entity_poly.type
_entity_poly.pdbx_seq_one_letter_code
_entity_poly.pdbx_strand_id
1 'polypeptide(L)'
;MTHSDLATPLEGCLNRYRLALAAPLPEPVADAARRALVDWFAVGISGMQDPEARALAGYVRLWQTRGHSPTLDGERLAPVAAALVNGAAAHTLDFDDFHIASLLHPGAPTFAAVLALGYGQRQSGERMLAAFAAGFEVGAWCGLDGVGEQLAQRGWHPTSILGHLSAAAGAAAILQLRSEEHTSEL
;
A
#
# COMPACT_ATOMS: atom_id res chain seq x y z
N MET A 1 7.37 21.42 -21.28
CA MET A 1 6.64 21.38 -19.99
C MET A 1 7.27 22.40 -19.08
N THR A 2 6.54 23.41 -18.70
CA THR A 2 7.01 24.44 -17.76
C THR A 2 6.82 23.94 -16.30
N HIS A 3 7.55 24.52 -15.35
CA HIS A 3 7.37 24.19 -13.92
C HIS A 3 5.91 24.34 -13.42
N SER A 4 5.11 25.20 -14.08
CA SER A 4 3.67 25.37 -13.77
C SER A 4 2.82 24.17 -14.23
N ASP A 5 3.25 23.41 -15.25
CA ASP A 5 2.48 22.26 -15.77
C ASP A 5 2.61 21.02 -14.86
N LEU A 6 3.62 20.99 -14.00
CA LEU A 6 3.85 19.89 -13.02
C LEU A 6 3.22 20.16 -11.66
N ALA A 7 3.00 21.43 -11.30
CA ALA A 7 2.43 21.81 -10.01
C ALA A 7 0.98 21.31 -9.86
N THR A 8 0.15 21.45 -10.89
CA THR A 8 -1.26 21.03 -10.89
C THR A 8 -1.49 19.54 -10.65
N PRO A 9 -0.76 18.62 -11.30
CA PRO A 9 -0.87 17.20 -11.01
C PRO A 9 -0.47 16.83 -9.58
N LEU A 10 0.66 17.34 -9.09
CA LEU A 10 1.13 17.08 -7.73
C LEU A 10 0.18 17.64 -6.67
N GLU A 11 -0.33 18.85 -6.87
CA GLU A 11 -1.34 19.44 -5.99
C GLU A 11 -2.62 18.62 -5.94
N GLY A 12 -3.06 18.07 -7.08
CA GLY A 12 -4.19 17.17 -7.16
C GLY A 12 -3.98 15.90 -6.33
N CYS A 13 -2.81 15.29 -6.42
CA CYS A 13 -2.40 14.13 -5.63
C CYS A 13 -2.38 14.45 -4.12
N LEU A 14 -1.74 15.55 -3.72
CA LEU A 14 -1.66 15.98 -2.33
C LEU A 14 -3.04 16.31 -1.74
N ASN A 15 -3.94 16.90 -2.52
CA ASN A 15 -5.29 17.17 -2.08
C ASN A 15 -6.10 15.89 -1.85
N ARG A 16 -6.00 14.90 -2.74
CA ARG A 16 -6.62 13.57 -2.55
C ARG A 16 -6.09 12.88 -1.31
N TYR A 17 -4.78 12.89 -1.12
CA TYR A 17 -4.13 12.36 0.07
C TYR A 17 -4.66 13.04 1.35
N ARG A 18 -4.73 14.37 1.38
CA ARG A 18 -5.26 15.12 2.52
C ARG A 18 -6.75 14.85 2.79
N LEU A 19 -7.56 14.74 1.74
CA LEU A 19 -8.98 14.41 1.86
C LEU A 19 -9.19 13.00 2.41
N ALA A 20 -8.39 12.04 1.97
CA ALA A 20 -8.45 10.67 2.48
C ALA A 20 -8.00 10.56 3.95
N LEU A 21 -7.14 11.48 4.41
CA LEU A 21 -6.73 11.55 5.83
C LEU A 21 -7.70 12.34 6.71
N ALA A 22 -8.61 13.10 6.12
CA ALA A 22 -9.62 13.81 6.88
C ALA A 22 -10.55 12.80 7.57
N ALA A 23 -10.46 12.70 8.87
CA ALA A 23 -11.31 11.81 9.66
C ALA A 23 -12.63 12.53 10.05
N PRO A 24 -13.76 11.79 10.08
CA PRO A 24 -13.92 10.39 9.66
C PRO A 24 -14.01 10.26 8.14
N LEU A 25 -13.62 9.08 7.61
CA LEU A 25 -13.86 8.78 6.19
C LEU A 25 -15.36 8.85 5.89
N PRO A 26 -15.76 9.38 4.70
CA PRO A 26 -17.15 9.25 4.24
C PRO A 26 -17.55 7.77 4.22
N GLU A 27 -18.79 7.46 4.68
CA GLU A 27 -19.23 6.06 4.84
C GLU A 27 -19.08 5.20 3.57
N PRO A 28 -19.36 5.69 2.35
CA PRO A 28 -19.11 4.90 1.14
C PRO A 28 -17.64 4.52 0.95
N VAL A 29 -16.71 5.42 1.31
CA VAL A 29 -15.26 5.17 1.23
C VAL A 29 -14.82 4.19 2.31
N ALA A 30 -15.30 4.37 3.53
CA ALA A 30 -15.02 3.47 4.64
C ALA A 30 -15.52 2.04 4.36
N ASP A 31 -16.72 1.91 3.79
CA ASP A 31 -17.29 0.61 3.41
C ASP A 31 -16.49 -0.06 2.28
N ALA A 32 -16.09 0.70 1.25
CA ALA A 32 -15.21 0.19 0.20
C ALA A 32 -13.85 -0.28 0.75
N ALA A 33 -13.25 0.50 1.65
CA ALA A 33 -11.98 0.14 2.28
C ALA A 33 -12.10 -1.11 3.17
N ARG A 34 -13.22 -1.28 3.90
CA ARG A 34 -13.48 -2.51 4.67
C ARG A 34 -13.60 -3.74 3.77
N ARG A 35 -14.33 -3.62 2.64
CA ARG A 35 -14.43 -4.73 1.67
C ARG A 35 -13.07 -5.07 1.06
N ALA A 36 -12.30 -4.06 0.66
CA ALA A 36 -10.95 -4.27 0.16
C ALA A 36 -10.03 -4.94 1.20
N LEU A 37 -10.19 -4.60 2.50
CA LEU A 37 -9.44 -5.26 3.58
C LEU A 37 -9.83 -6.74 3.74
N VAL A 38 -11.11 -7.06 3.67
CA VAL A 38 -11.60 -8.46 3.73
C VAL A 38 -11.06 -9.25 2.55
N ASP A 39 -11.13 -8.69 1.36
CA ASP A 39 -10.58 -9.27 0.13
C ASP A 39 -9.07 -9.51 0.26
N TRP A 40 -8.32 -8.49 0.69
CA TRP A 40 -6.88 -8.59 0.91
C TRP A 40 -6.49 -9.73 1.86
N PHE A 41 -7.21 -9.89 2.98
CA PHE A 41 -6.99 -11.02 3.88
C PHE A 41 -7.31 -12.36 3.23
N ALA A 42 -8.41 -12.46 2.50
CA ALA A 42 -8.82 -13.70 1.85
C ALA A 42 -7.80 -14.15 0.80
N VAL A 43 -7.39 -13.24 -0.07
CA VAL A 43 -6.39 -13.51 -1.11
C VAL A 43 -5.01 -13.77 -0.50
N GLY A 44 -4.60 -12.95 0.47
CA GLY A 44 -3.30 -13.10 1.12
C GLY A 44 -3.14 -14.39 1.92
N ILE A 45 -4.18 -14.82 2.66
CA ILE A 45 -4.14 -16.11 3.39
C ILE A 45 -4.07 -17.27 2.38
N SER A 46 -4.80 -17.17 1.27
CA SER A 46 -4.72 -18.17 0.19
C SER A 46 -3.35 -18.16 -0.48
N GLY A 47 -2.82 -16.98 -0.81
CA GLY A 47 -1.50 -16.81 -1.44
C GLY A 47 -0.34 -17.24 -0.55
N MET A 48 -0.50 -17.24 0.78
CA MET A 48 0.51 -17.78 1.70
C MET A 48 0.71 -19.31 1.54
N GLN A 49 -0.20 -20.01 0.87
CA GLN A 49 -0.02 -21.42 0.53
C GLN A 49 0.82 -21.61 -0.74
N ASP A 50 1.01 -20.55 -1.52
CA ASP A 50 1.79 -20.60 -2.75
C ASP A 50 3.27 -20.86 -2.47
N PRO A 51 3.95 -21.73 -3.25
CA PRO A 51 5.35 -22.05 -3.05
C PRO A 51 6.29 -20.83 -3.11
N GLU A 52 6.01 -19.85 -3.96
CA GLU A 52 6.85 -18.66 -4.13
C GLU A 52 6.73 -17.73 -2.91
N ALA A 53 5.51 -17.48 -2.43
CA ALA A 53 5.27 -16.70 -1.21
C ALA A 53 5.92 -17.37 0.01
N ARG A 54 5.81 -18.68 0.12
CA ARG A 54 6.46 -19.47 1.20
C ARG A 54 7.98 -19.44 1.13
N ALA A 55 8.55 -19.51 -0.07
CA ALA A 55 10.00 -19.42 -0.26
C ALA A 55 10.52 -18.05 0.15
N LEU A 56 9.82 -16.96 -0.25
CA LEU A 56 10.14 -15.59 0.18
C LEU A 56 10.04 -15.45 1.70
N ALA A 57 8.96 -15.92 2.31
CA ALA A 57 8.79 -15.88 3.76
C ALA A 57 9.91 -16.63 4.49
N GLY A 58 10.30 -17.78 4.00
CA GLY A 58 11.46 -18.55 4.50
C GLY A 58 12.77 -17.77 4.40
N TYR A 59 13.03 -17.13 3.26
CA TYR A 59 14.22 -16.31 3.06
C TYR A 59 14.25 -15.10 4.00
N VAL A 60 13.14 -14.37 4.12
CA VAL A 60 13.05 -13.19 4.98
C VAL A 60 13.37 -13.54 6.44
N ARG A 61 12.95 -14.71 6.92
CA ARG A 61 13.23 -15.18 8.29
C ARG A 61 14.72 -15.43 8.57
N LEU A 62 15.54 -15.65 7.56
CA LEU A 62 16.98 -15.84 7.76
C LEU A 62 17.68 -14.57 8.23
N TRP A 63 17.17 -13.40 7.88
CA TRP A 63 17.79 -12.12 8.21
C TRP A 63 16.91 -11.20 9.07
N GLN A 64 15.63 -11.52 9.24
CA GLN A 64 14.66 -10.76 10.04
C GLN A 64 13.89 -11.68 10.98
N THR A 65 14.42 -11.90 12.16
CA THR A 65 13.94 -12.95 13.06
C THR A 65 12.93 -12.48 14.11
N ARG A 66 12.85 -11.18 14.44
CA ARG A 66 11.97 -10.70 15.52
C ARG A 66 11.38 -9.33 15.26
N GLY A 67 10.11 -9.16 15.63
CA GLY A 67 9.37 -7.92 15.59
C GLY A 67 7.98 -8.09 16.20
N HIS A 68 7.12 -7.09 16.00
CA HIS A 68 5.77 -7.10 16.56
C HIS A 68 4.68 -7.18 15.48
N SER A 69 5.04 -6.94 14.21
CA SER A 69 4.07 -6.92 13.11
C SER A 69 3.71 -8.34 12.67
N PRO A 70 2.43 -8.71 12.66
CA PRO A 70 1.99 -10.05 12.30
C PRO A 70 2.14 -10.29 10.80
N THR A 71 2.46 -11.54 10.46
CA THR A 71 2.37 -12.06 9.10
C THR A 71 1.14 -12.95 8.95
N LEU A 72 0.68 -13.16 7.71
CA LEU A 72 -0.53 -13.93 7.41
C LEU A 72 -0.38 -15.44 7.76
N ASP A 73 0.84 -15.92 7.98
CA ASP A 73 1.12 -17.27 8.47
C ASP A 73 1.29 -17.36 10.00
N GLY A 74 1.01 -16.27 10.72
CA GLY A 74 0.97 -16.25 12.19
C GLY A 74 2.29 -15.89 12.88
N GLU A 75 3.35 -15.64 12.13
CA GLU A 75 4.62 -15.18 12.68
C GLU A 75 4.59 -13.68 13.05
N ARG A 76 5.64 -13.21 13.70
CA ARG A 76 5.84 -11.79 14.04
C ARG A 76 7.23 -11.34 13.62
N LEU A 77 7.27 -10.37 12.72
CA LEU A 77 8.51 -9.84 12.15
C LEU A 77 8.62 -8.33 12.37
N ALA A 78 9.79 -7.77 12.05
CA ALA A 78 9.93 -6.32 11.93
C ALA A 78 8.96 -5.78 10.86
N PRO A 79 8.46 -4.54 10.96
CA PRO A 79 7.40 -4.04 10.07
C PRO A 79 7.73 -4.18 8.58
N VAL A 80 8.96 -3.86 8.17
CA VAL A 80 9.39 -3.97 6.76
C VAL A 80 9.34 -5.43 6.28
N ALA A 81 9.82 -6.36 7.11
CA ALA A 81 9.81 -7.79 6.81
C ALA A 81 8.38 -8.35 6.74
N ALA A 82 7.52 -7.97 7.69
CA ALA A 82 6.11 -8.37 7.68
C ALA A 82 5.38 -7.81 6.45
N ALA A 83 5.62 -6.54 6.10
CA ALA A 83 5.05 -5.94 4.90
C ALA A 83 5.48 -6.66 3.62
N LEU A 84 6.76 -7.01 3.50
CA LEU A 84 7.28 -7.75 2.35
C LEU A 84 6.61 -9.14 2.21
N VAL A 85 6.55 -9.92 3.29
CA VAL A 85 5.95 -11.25 3.30
C VAL A 85 4.45 -11.19 2.99
N ASN A 86 3.74 -10.29 3.66
CA ASN A 86 2.28 -10.15 3.49
C ASN A 86 1.91 -9.60 2.12
N GLY A 87 2.66 -8.60 1.62
CA GLY A 87 2.42 -8.02 0.30
C GLY A 87 2.66 -9.03 -0.82
N ALA A 88 3.73 -9.82 -0.73
CA ALA A 88 3.98 -10.90 -1.68
C ALA A 88 2.86 -11.93 -1.66
N ALA A 89 2.42 -12.37 -0.48
CA ALA A 89 1.33 -13.33 -0.36
C ALA A 89 0.01 -12.77 -0.91
N ALA A 90 -0.28 -11.49 -0.67
CA ALA A 90 -1.50 -10.86 -1.17
C ALA A 90 -1.54 -10.71 -2.70
N HIS A 91 -0.37 -10.68 -3.36
CA HIS A 91 -0.29 -10.45 -4.81
C HIS A 91 0.09 -11.69 -5.63
N THR A 92 0.60 -12.76 -5.01
CA THR A 92 1.16 -13.92 -5.72
C THR A 92 0.16 -14.66 -6.61
N LEU A 93 -1.14 -14.61 -6.28
CA LEU A 93 -2.19 -15.27 -7.04
C LEU A 93 -2.76 -14.41 -8.18
N ASP A 94 -2.37 -13.15 -8.27
CA ASP A 94 -2.93 -12.16 -9.22
C ASP A 94 -4.47 -12.14 -9.18
N PHE A 95 -5.04 -12.21 -7.97
CA PHE A 95 -6.47 -12.29 -7.70
C PHE A 95 -6.93 -11.23 -6.69
N ASP A 96 -6.04 -10.28 -6.38
CA ASP A 96 -6.26 -9.13 -5.53
C ASP A 96 -6.95 -7.98 -6.27
N ASP A 97 -7.33 -6.94 -5.54
CA ASP A 97 -8.04 -5.77 -6.07
C ASP A 97 -7.31 -5.15 -7.27
N PHE A 98 -8.07 -4.67 -8.25
CA PHE A 98 -7.51 -4.09 -9.48
C PHE A 98 -8.18 -2.77 -9.84
N HIS A 99 -7.39 -1.71 -9.92
CA HIS A 99 -7.85 -0.41 -10.40
C HIS A 99 -7.60 -0.27 -11.90
N ILE A 100 -8.67 -0.49 -12.70
CA ILE A 100 -8.61 -0.61 -14.17
C ILE A 100 -7.96 0.60 -14.83
N ALA A 101 -8.30 1.82 -14.40
CA ALA A 101 -7.83 3.05 -15.07
C ALA A 101 -6.31 3.29 -14.89
N SER A 102 -5.69 2.75 -13.87
CA SER A 102 -4.24 2.86 -13.62
C SER A 102 -3.48 1.56 -13.86
N LEU A 103 -4.17 0.47 -14.16
CA LEU A 103 -3.62 -0.89 -14.28
C LEU A 103 -2.78 -1.29 -13.04
N LEU A 104 -3.28 -0.95 -11.86
CA LEU A 104 -2.59 -1.13 -10.58
C LEU A 104 -3.39 -2.03 -9.64
N HIS A 105 -2.70 -2.88 -8.89
CA HIS A 105 -3.23 -3.59 -7.72
C HIS A 105 -2.81 -2.84 -6.44
N PRO A 106 -3.54 -1.79 -6.03
CA PRO A 106 -3.05 -0.90 -4.97
C PRO A 106 -3.22 -1.50 -3.58
N GLY A 107 -4.13 -2.45 -3.38
CA GLY A 107 -4.40 -3.07 -2.09
C GLY A 107 -3.24 -3.88 -1.55
N ALA A 108 -2.60 -4.72 -2.40
CA ALA A 108 -1.51 -5.59 -1.97
C ALA A 108 -0.37 -4.82 -1.27
N PRO A 109 0.26 -3.82 -1.88
CA PRO A 109 1.36 -3.09 -1.24
C PRO A 109 0.88 -2.16 -0.12
N THR A 110 -0.28 -1.52 -0.28
CA THR A 110 -0.75 -0.49 0.67
C THR A 110 -1.18 -1.09 1.99
N PHE A 111 -2.02 -2.12 1.99
CA PHE A 111 -2.41 -2.80 3.22
C PHE A 111 -1.23 -3.47 3.90
N ALA A 112 -0.32 -4.08 3.13
CA ALA A 112 0.88 -4.68 3.70
C ALA A 112 1.69 -3.68 4.53
N ALA A 113 1.92 -2.47 4.01
CA ALA A 113 2.65 -1.42 4.72
C ALA A 113 1.85 -0.85 5.90
N VAL A 114 0.58 -0.51 5.68
CA VAL A 114 -0.29 0.12 6.70
C VAL A 114 -0.52 -0.81 7.89
N LEU A 115 -0.83 -2.10 7.65
CA LEU A 115 -1.09 -3.06 8.72
C LEU A 115 0.18 -3.38 9.51
N ALA A 116 1.32 -3.54 8.81
CA ALA A 116 2.59 -3.82 9.48
C ALA A 116 3.01 -2.69 10.43
N LEU A 117 2.90 -1.44 10.00
CA LEU A 117 3.23 -0.27 10.81
C LEU A 117 2.15 0.03 11.87
N GLY A 118 0.88 0.01 11.46
CA GLY A 118 -0.25 0.35 12.32
C GLY A 118 -0.39 -0.60 13.51
N TYR A 119 -0.14 -1.90 13.32
CA TYR A 119 -0.14 -2.87 14.39
C TYR A 119 0.95 -2.56 15.44
N GLY A 120 2.17 -2.30 14.99
CA GLY A 120 3.29 -1.98 15.89
C GLY A 120 3.04 -0.71 16.72
N GLN A 121 2.31 0.25 16.17
CA GLN A 121 1.93 1.51 16.83
C GLN A 121 0.56 1.46 17.54
N ARG A 122 -0.11 0.32 17.56
CA ARG A 122 -1.44 0.14 18.15
C ARG A 122 -2.48 1.14 17.60
N GLN A 123 -2.42 1.42 16.32
CA GLN A 123 -3.37 2.31 15.66
C GLN A 123 -4.77 1.69 15.58
N SER A 124 -5.81 2.53 15.58
CA SER A 124 -7.19 2.04 15.41
C SER A 124 -7.44 1.53 14.00
N GLY A 125 -8.42 0.64 13.84
CA GLY A 125 -8.85 0.16 12.53
C GLY A 125 -9.31 1.29 11.60
N GLU A 126 -10.02 2.28 12.13
CA GLU A 126 -10.42 3.48 11.37
C GLU A 126 -9.21 4.24 10.82
N ARG A 127 -8.17 4.39 11.63
CA ARG A 127 -6.93 5.05 11.21
C ARG A 127 -6.22 4.25 10.12
N MET A 128 -6.19 2.93 10.24
CA MET A 128 -5.59 2.06 9.22
C MET A 128 -6.38 2.11 7.91
N LEU A 129 -7.71 2.14 7.94
CA LEU A 129 -8.54 2.30 6.75
C LEU A 129 -8.35 3.66 6.09
N ALA A 130 -8.22 4.74 6.87
CA ALA A 130 -7.93 6.07 6.34
C ALA A 130 -6.53 6.13 5.68
N ALA A 131 -5.53 5.54 6.31
CA ALA A 131 -4.18 5.44 5.75
C ALA A 131 -4.15 4.58 4.47
N PHE A 132 -4.91 3.49 4.43
CA PHE A 132 -5.10 2.70 3.21
C PHE A 132 -5.74 3.53 2.09
N ALA A 133 -6.84 4.22 2.36
CA ALA A 133 -7.52 5.05 1.36
C ALA A 133 -6.58 6.14 0.81
N ALA A 134 -5.77 6.77 1.66
CA ALA A 134 -4.79 7.75 1.24
C ALA A 134 -3.71 7.15 0.32
N GLY A 135 -3.18 5.98 0.67
CA GLY A 135 -2.20 5.28 -0.15
C GLY A 135 -2.79 4.80 -1.49
N PHE A 136 -4.00 4.24 -1.44
CA PHE A 136 -4.73 3.82 -2.63
C PHE A 136 -4.92 4.97 -3.62
N GLU A 137 -5.42 6.13 -3.15
CA GLU A 137 -5.65 7.32 -3.97
C GLU A 137 -4.37 7.82 -4.63
N VAL A 138 -3.26 7.86 -3.89
CA VAL A 138 -1.95 8.28 -4.44
C VAL A 138 -1.49 7.34 -5.55
N GLY A 139 -1.49 6.03 -5.30
CA GLY A 139 -1.04 5.06 -6.28
C GLY A 139 -1.93 5.02 -7.53
N ALA A 140 -3.25 4.98 -7.33
CA ALA A 140 -4.20 4.98 -8.42
C ALA A 140 -4.03 6.23 -9.28
N TRP A 141 -3.90 7.40 -8.65
CA TRP A 141 -3.71 8.67 -9.34
C TRP A 141 -2.42 8.72 -10.16
N CYS A 142 -1.32 8.21 -9.63
CA CYS A 142 -0.03 8.15 -10.34
C CYS A 142 -0.07 7.30 -11.62
N GLY A 143 -1.01 6.36 -11.72
CA GLY A 143 -1.18 5.51 -12.89
C GLY A 143 -2.22 5.99 -13.91
N LEU A 144 -2.94 7.10 -13.62
CA LEU A 144 -3.93 7.67 -14.53
C LEU A 144 -3.31 8.25 -15.80
N ASP A 145 -4.16 8.74 -16.70
CA ASP A 145 -3.79 9.40 -17.96
C ASP A 145 -2.86 8.56 -18.84
N GLY A 146 -3.04 7.24 -18.80
CA GLY A 146 -2.30 6.28 -19.61
C GLY A 146 -0.91 5.92 -19.08
N VAL A 147 -0.51 6.40 -17.90
CA VAL A 147 0.79 6.07 -17.30
C VAL A 147 0.90 4.57 -17.04
N GLY A 148 -0.13 3.95 -16.41
CA GLY A 148 -0.15 2.51 -16.17
C GLY A 148 -0.06 1.71 -17.47
N GLU A 149 -0.80 2.12 -18.51
CA GLU A 149 -0.76 1.48 -19.82
C GLU A 149 0.62 1.60 -20.48
N GLN A 150 1.24 2.77 -20.45
CA GLN A 150 2.58 2.98 -20.99
C GLN A 150 3.64 2.14 -20.27
N LEU A 151 3.52 1.94 -18.96
CA LEU A 151 4.39 1.04 -18.21
C LEU A 151 4.23 -0.39 -18.70
N ALA A 152 2.98 -0.88 -18.81
CA ALA A 152 2.69 -2.23 -19.28
C ALA A 152 3.19 -2.46 -20.71
N GLN A 153 2.99 -1.52 -21.63
CA GLN A 153 3.48 -1.59 -23.01
C GLN A 153 5.02 -1.65 -23.10
N ARG A 154 5.73 -1.10 -22.12
CA ARG A 154 7.20 -1.18 -22.02
C ARG A 154 7.69 -2.45 -21.32
N GLY A 155 6.78 -3.36 -20.96
CA GLY A 155 7.09 -4.60 -20.26
C GLY A 155 7.29 -4.46 -18.74
N TRP A 156 6.92 -3.33 -18.16
CA TRP A 156 6.92 -3.14 -16.71
C TRP A 156 5.59 -3.57 -16.10
N HIS A 157 5.63 -4.20 -14.96
CA HIS A 157 4.42 -4.44 -14.17
C HIS A 157 4.03 -3.15 -13.42
N PRO A 158 2.87 -2.52 -13.71
CA PRO A 158 2.51 -1.23 -13.11
C PRO A 158 2.51 -1.26 -11.58
N THR A 159 2.03 -2.34 -10.97
CA THR A 159 2.05 -2.49 -9.49
C THR A 159 3.47 -2.47 -8.93
N SER A 160 4.44 -3.08 -9.62
CA SER A 160 5.84 -3.07 -9.17
C SER A 160 6.46 -1.68 -9.21
N ILE A 161 5.99 -0.80 -10.11
CA ILE A 161 6.51 0.56 -10.26
C ILE A 161 5.74 1.57 -9.40
N LEU A 162 4.43 1.49 -9.37
CA LEU A 162 3.57 2.48 -8.71
C LEU A 162 3.16 2.05 -7.29
N GLY A 163 3.14 0.75 -7.01
CA GLY A 163 2.69 0.21 -5.73
C GLY A 163 3.54 0.67 -4.54
N HIS A 164 4.84 0.94 -4.75
CA HIS A 164 5.67 1.49 -3.69
C HIS A 164 5.29 2.94 -3.34
N LEU A 165 4.74 3.72 -4.28
CA LEU A 165 4.19 5.06 -3.99
C LEU A 165 2.92 4.94 -3.16
N SER A 166 2.04 3.97 -3.49
CA SER A 166 0.88 3.62 -2.66
C SER A 166 1.29 3.25 -1.23
N ALA A 167 2.24 2.34 -1.10
CA ALA A 167 2.75 1.88 0.19
C ALA A 167 3.39 3.01 0.99
N ALA A 168 4.21 3.85 0.34
CA ALA A 168 4.87 4.99 0.98
C ALA A 168 3.85 6.02 1.49
N ALA A 169 2.83 6.34 0.69
CA ALA A 169 1.77 7.27 1.11
C ALA A 169 0.94 6.70 2.27
N GLY A 170 0.57 5.42 2.22
CA GLY A 170 -0.10 4.74 3.32
C GLY A 170 0.76 4.69 4.60
N ALA A 171 2.06 4.41 4.44
CA ALA A 171 3.02 4.44 5.55
C ALA A 171 3.15 5.83 6.17
N ALA A 172 3.31 6.86 5.35
CA ALA A 172 3.38 8.26 5.80
C ALA A 172 2.11 8.65 6.57
N ALA A 173 0.94 8.23 6.08
CA ALA A 173 -0.34 8.47 6.72
C ALA A 173 -0.45 7.81 8.10
N ILE A 174 -0.06 6.55 8.23
CA ILE A 174 -0.13 5.81 9.51
C ILE A 174 0.90 6.34 10.52
N LEU A 175 2.07 6.74 10.04
CA LEU A 175 3.14 7.33 10.84
C LEU A 175 2.89 8.81 11.17
N GLN A 176 1.86 9.43 10.57
CA GLN A 176 1.54 10.85 10.72
C GLN A 176 2.68 11.79 10.32
N LEU A 177 3.44 11.41 9.31
CA LEU A 177 4.56 12.22 8.83
C LEU A 177 4.06 13.55 8.26
N ARG A 178 4.78 14.62 8.55
CA ARG A 178 4.50 15.97 8.05
C ARG A 178 5.46 16.32 6.94
N SER A 179 4.99 17.06 5.95
CA SER A 179 5.81 17.46 4.79
C SER A 179 7.08 18.27 5.16
N GLU A 180 7.09 18.84 6.36
CA GLU A 180 8.20 19.67 6.86
C GLU A 180 9.33 18.83 7.50
N GLU A 181 9.08 17.57 7.86
CA GLU A 181 10.06 16.72 8.54
C GLU A 181 11.08 16.10 7.58
N HIS A 182 10.81 16.16 6.26
CA HIS A 182 11.72 15.64 5.24
C HIS A 182 12.79 16.64 4.77
N THR A 183 12.74 17.90 5.18
CA THR A 183 13.67 18.95 4.72
C THR A 183 14.77 19.29 5.72
N SER A 184 14.70 18.79 6.96
CA SER A 184 15.63 19.14 8.03
C SER A 184 16.80 18.16 8.23
N GLU A 185 16.82 17.01 7.52
CA GLU A 185 17.85 15.98 7.69
C GLU A 185 18.64 15.66 6.40
N LEU A 186 18.54 16.52 5.37
CA LEU A 186 19.39 16.51 4.17
C LEU A 186 20.32 17.72 4.19
#